data_d870ac177bbfba4c4ac006dd3f8858f9
#
_entry.id   d870ac177bbfba4c4ac006dd3f8858f9
#
_cell.length_a   1.000
_cell.length_b   1.000
_cell.length_c   1.000
_cell.angle_alpha   90.00
_cell.angle_beta   90.00
_cell.angle_gamma   90.00
#
_symmetry.space_group_name_H-M   'P 1'
#
loop_
_entity.id
_entity.type
_entity.pdbx_description
1 polymer ?
#
loop_
_entity_poly.entity_id
_entity_poly.type
_entity_poly.pdbx_seq_one_letter_code
_entity_poly.pdbx_strand_id
1 'polypeptide(L)'
;MSNTATETLSVTVEREMPYPPEKIWRALTQPHLIEEWLMKNDFKPVVGHRFNLRGDWGGGLDCEVLAIEPNRTLSYTWNFAHDDAAYNLTSVVIFTLTPTRTGTHLRMQQSGFRPDQKQAFGGAKAGWQQFFAKLEQVLARPG
;
A
#
# COMPACT_ATOMS: atom_id res chain seq x y z
N MET A 1 -29.68 14.37 -1.86
CA MET A 1 -28.60 15.34 -1.61
C MET A 1 -27.32 14.65 -1.23
N SER A 2 -26.25 14.94 -1.90
CA SER A 2 -24.99 14.29 -1.56
C SER A 2 -24.38 14.93 -0.32
N ASN A 3 -23.72 14.13 0.49
CA ASN A 3 -23.03 14.61 1.66
C ASN A 3 -21.52 14.68 1.34
N THR A 4 -21.12 15.79 0.75
CA THR A 4 -19.74 15.98 0.30
C THR A 4 -18.76 16.03 1.46
N ALA A 5 -19.21 16.33 2.68
CA ALA A 5 -18.36 16.38 3.86
C ALA A 5 -17.77 15.03 4.22
N THR A 6 -18.41 13.93 3.81
CA THR A 6 -17.94 12.58 4.09
C THR A 6 -17.23 11.94 2.90
N GLU A 7 -17.17 12.63 1.77
CA GLU A 7 -16.47 12.09 0.60
C GLU A 7 -14.97 12.09 0.81
N THR A 8 -14.34 11.01 0.35
CA THR A 8 -12.89 10.89 0.39
C THR A 8 -12.36 10.63 -1.01
N LEU A 9 -11.08 10.93 -1.18
CA LEU A 9 -10.39 10.72 -2.44
C LEU A 9 -9.57 9.44 -2.36
N SER A 10 -9.35 8.83 -3.51
CA SER A 10 -8.55 7.61 -3.61
C SER A 10 -7.43 7.78 -4.61
N VAL A 11 -6.28 7.16 -4.29
CA VAL A 11 -5.16 7.02 -5.22
C VAL A 11 -5.16 5.59 -5.72
N THR A 12 -5.07 5.41 -7.04
CA THR A 12 -5.00 4.09 -7.65
C THR A 12 -3.76 4.03 -8.54
N VAL A 13 -2.95 2.99 -8.36
CA VAL A 13 -1.80 2.72 -9.20
C VAL A 13 -1.89 1.28 -9.67
N GLU A 14 -1.71 1.05 -10.97
CA GLU A 14 -1.84 -0.28 -11.58
C GLU A 14 -0.65 -0.54 -12.49
N ARG A 15 -0.20 -1.80 -12.51
CA ARG A 15 0.90 -2.24 -13.36
C ARG A 15 0.68 -3.67 -13.82
N GLU A 16 0.95 -3.93 -15.09
CA GLU A 16 1.16 -5.29 -15.57
C GLU A 16 2.58 -5.70 -15.22
N MET A 17 2.73 -6.85 -14.60
CA MET A 17 4.04 -7.36 -14.19
C MET A 17 4.23 -8.76 -14.74
N PRO A 18 5.39 -9.05 -15.39
CA PRO A 18 5.63 -10.35 -16.02
C PRO A 18 6.09 -11.40 -14.99
N TYR A 19 5.34 -11.54 -13.90
CA TYR A 19 5.66 -12.46 -12.80
C TYR A 19 4.38 -13.13 -12.33
N PRO A 20 4.47 -14.38 -11.83
CA PRO A 20 3.26 -15.06 -11.33
C PRO A 20 2.79 -14.41 -10.02
N PRO A 21 1.49 -14.53 -9.70
CA PRO A 21 0.95 -13.92 -8.48
C PRO A 21 1.70 -14.33 -7.21
N GLU A 22 2.15 -15.56 -7.13
CA GLU A 22 2.86 -16.07 -5.95
C GLU A 22 4.14 -15.29 -5.67
N LYS A 23 4.86 -14.91 -6.73
CA LYS A 23 6.09 -14.14 -6.57
C LYS A 23 5.82 -12.74 -6.06
N ILE A 24 4.79 -12.10 -6.62
CA ILE A 24 4.38 -10.77 -6.17
C ILE A 24 3.86 -10.83 -4.74
N TRP A 25 3.08 -11.86 -4.43
CA TRP A 25 2.53 -12.05 -3.08
C TRP A 25 3.64 -12.13 -2.02
N ARG A 26 4.72 -12.85 -2.32
CA ARG A 26 5.86 -12.92 -1.40
C ARG A 26 6.45 -11.53 -1.14
N ALA A 27 6.58 -10.73 -2.18
CA ALA A 27 7.12 -9.37 -2.03
C ALA A 27 6.20 -8.47 -1.23
N LEU A 28 4.89 -8.72 -1.25
CA LEU A 28 3.91 -7.96 -0.48
C LEU A 28 3.78 -8.42 0.97
N THR A 29 4.21 -9.63 1.31
CA THR A 29 3.90 -10.23 2.61
C THR A 29 5.11 -10.68 3.42
N GLN A 30 6.30 -10.75 2.85
CA GLN A 30 7.50 -11.11 3.60
C GLN A 30 8.23 -9.84 4.07
N PRO A 31 8.43 -9.67 5.39
CA PRO A 31 8.98 -8.42 5.93
C PRO A 31 10.28 -7.96 5.29
N HIS A 32 11.21 -8.88 5.04
CA HIS A 32 12.50 -8.51 4.46
C HIS A 32 12.36 -8.01 3.01
N LEU A 33 11.34 -8.48 2.28
CA LEU A 33 11.08 -7.99 0.93
C LEU A 33 10.32 -6.67 0.97
N ILE A 34 9.35 -6.53 1.87
CA ILE A 34 8.62 -5.27 2.05
C ILE A 34 9.59 -4.13 2.37
N GLU A 35 10.60 -4.39 3.17
CA GLU A 35 11.60 -3.39 3.51
C GLU A 35 12.34 -2.87 2.28
N GLU A 36 12.54 -3.71 1.27
CA GLU A 36 13.31 -3.35 0.09
C GLU A 36 12.55 -2.45 -0.90
N TRP A 37 11.22 -2.55 -0.95
CA TRP A 37 10.46 -1.72 -1.89
C TRP A 37 9.56 -0.70 -1.20
N LEU A 38 9.24 -0.89 0.06
CA LEU A 38 8.31 -0.02 0.77
C LEU A 38 8.99 0.66 1.96
N MET A 39 9.10 -0.02 3.10
CA MET A 39 9.66 0.54 4.34
C MET A 39 10.02 -0.57 5.30
N LYS A 40 10.83 -0.23 6.30
CA LYS A 40 11.07 -1.13 7.44
C LYS A 40 9.75 -1.42 8.12
N ASN A 41 9.57 -2.66 8.58
CA ASN A 41 8.27 -3.09 9.08
C ASN A 41 8.38 -4.30 10.00
N ASP A 42 7.28 -4.56 10.72
CA ASP A 42 7.09 -5.77 11.51
C ASP A 42 5.80 -6.48 11.08
N PHE A 43 5.57 -6.53 9.78
CA PHE A 43 4.40 -7.13 9.16
C PHE A 43 4.31 -8.62 9.43
N LYS A 44 3.08 -9.12 9.63
CA LYS A 44 2.76 -10.56 9.62
C LYS A 44 1.46 -10.74 8.84
N PRO A 45 1.37 -11.80 8.02
CA PRO A 45 0.17 -12.03 7.21
C PRO A 45 -0.96 -12.67 8.03
N VAL A 46 -1.43 -11.95 9.03
CA VAL A 46 -2.50 -12.40 9.92
C VAL A 46 -3.50 -11.26 10.05
N VAL A 47 -4.77 -11.55 9.79
CA VAL A 47 -5.83 -10.54 9.95
C VAL A 47 -5.89 -10.08 11.40
N GLY A 48 -5.96 -8.78 11.59
CA GLY A 48 -5.95 -8.16 12.92
C GLY A 48 -4.56 -7.84 13.46
N HIS A 49 -3.50 -8.32 12.81
CA HIS A 49 -2.14 -8.00 13.26
C HIS A 49 -1.86 -6.52 13.06
N ARG A 50 -1.40 -5.87 14.10
CA ARG A 50 -0.99 -4.46 14.05
C ARG A 50 0.50 -4.38 13.81
N PHE A 51 0.90 -3.52 12.88
CA PHE A 51 2.30 -3.36 12.52
C PHE A 51 2.59 -1.90 12.20
N ASN A 52 3.88 -1.58 12.14
CA ASN A 52 4.33 -0.25 11.77
C ASN A 52 5.15 -0.29 10.49
N LEU A 53 5.00 0.73 9.68
CA LEU A 53 5.90 1.02 8.57
C LEU A 53 6.72 2.23 8.98
N ARG A 54 8.05 2.12 8.85
CA ARG A 54 8.98 3.18 9.28
C ARG A 54 9.79 3.67 8.11
N GLY A 55 9.62 4.95 7.80
CA GLY A 55 10.33 5.58 6.69
C GLY A 55 11.65 6.20 7.13
N ASP A 56 12.50 6.48 6.13
CA ASP A 56 13.80 7.10 6.36
C ASP A 56 13.68 8.55 6.88
N TRP A 57 12.51 9.15 6.73
CA TRP A 57 12.24 10.50 7.23
C TRP A 57 12.03 10.57 8.73
N GLY A 58 12.22 9.45 9.44
CA GLY A 58 12.12 9.39 10.89
C GLY A 58 10.71 9.23 11.43
N GLY A 59 9.71 9.14 10.55
CA GLY A 59 8.32 8.93 10.96
C GLY A 59 7.87 7.50 10.72
N GLY A 60 6.65 7.20 11.18
CA GLY A 60 6.07 5.88 11.05
C GLY A 60 4.59 5.93 10.75
N LEU A 61 4.10 4.82 10.24
CA LEU A 61 2.68 4.62 9.95
C LEU A 61 2.16 3.49 10.81
N ASP A 62 0.96 3.67 11.34
CA ASP A 62 0.27 2.64 12.11
C ASP A 62 -0.67 1.90 11.18
N CYS A 63 -0.53 0.58 11.15
CA CYS A 63 -1.27 -0.26 10.22
C CYS A 63 -1.89 -1.44 10.95
N GLU A 64 -3.00 -1.92 10.40
CA GLU A 64 -3.64 -3.16 10.86
C GLU A 64 -4.09 -3.95 9.65
N VAL A 65 -3.78 -5.24 9.62
CA VAL A 65 -4.19 -6.12 8.52
C VAL A 65 -5.70 -6.34 8.58
N LEU A 66 -6.38 -6.01 7.49
CA LEU A 66 -7.84 -6.10 7.40
C LEU A 66 -8.30 -7.34 6.64
N ALA A 67 -7.62 -7.71 5.57
CA ALA A 67 -8.04 -8.83 4.73
C ALA A 67 -6.82 -9.49 4.10
N ILE A 68 -6.86 -10.81 4.02
CA ILE A 68 -5.84 -11.62 3.35
C ILE A 68 -6.54 -12.72 2.57
N GLU A 69 -6.38 -12.69 1.25
CA GLU A 69 -6.69 -13.81 0.37
C GLU A 69 -5.40 -14.14 -0.39
N PRO A 70 -4.72 -15.23 -0.05
CA PRO A 70 -3.41 -15.52 -0.62
C PRO A 70 -3.39 -15.43 -2.15
N ASN A 71 -2.40 -14.74 -2.67
CA ASN A 71 -2.18 -14.53 -4.11
C ASN A 71 -3.27 -13.71 -4.81
N ARG A 72 -4.19 -13.09 -4.06
CA ARG A 72 -5.30 -12.32 -4.65
C ARG A 72 -5.50 -10.95 -4.04
N THR A 73 -5.65 -10.87 -2.72
CA THR A 73 -6.01 -9.61 -2.06
C THR A 73 -5.29 -9.46 -0.74
N LEU A 74 -4.71 -8.28 -0.53
CA LEU A 74 -4.12 -7.88 0.74
C LEU A 74 -4.62 -6.47 1.04
N SER A 75 -5.16 -6.28 2.25
CA SER A 75 -5.64 -4.97 2.68
C SER A 75 -5.18 -4.68 4.09
N TYR A 76 -4.75 -3.44 4.33
CA TYR A 76 -4.43 -2.98 5.67
C TYR A 76 -4.64 -1.47 5.78
N THR A 77 -4.78 -1.00 7.01
CA THR A 77 -4.89 0.43 7.27
C THR A 77 -3.52 1.09 7.10
N TRP A 78 -3.55 2.37 6.76
CA TRP A 78 -2.35 3.17 6.53
C TRP A 78 -2.61 4.52 7.18
N ASN A 79 -2.23 4.62 8.45
CA ASN A 79 -2.61 5.75 9.27
C ASN A 79 -1.37 6.52 9.75
N PHE A 80 -1.47 7.82 9.67
CA PHE A 80 -0.44 8.73 10.17
C PHE A 80 -1.10 9.66 11.18
N ALA A 81 -0.59 9.64 12.42
CA ALA A 81 -1.08 10.52 13.48
C ALA A 81 -0.15 11.72 13.62
N HIS A 82 -0.73 12.90 13.71
CA HIS A 82 0.00 14.14 13.86
C HIS A 82 -0.72 15.00 14.88
N ASP A 83 0.02 15.85 15.60
CA ASP A 83 -0.57 16.75 16.60
C ASP A 83 -1.55 17.74 15.96
N ASP A 84 -1.26 18.17 14.74
CA ASP A 84 -2.19 18.99 13.97
C ASP A 84 -3.12 18.08 13.18
N ALA A 85 -4.41 18.17 13.48
CA ALA A 85 -5.42 17.33 12.84
C ALA A 85 -5.43 17.44 11.30
N ALA A 86 -4.98 18.57 10.76
CA ALA A 86 -4.92 18.77 9.30
C ALA A 86 -3.98 17.76 8.62
N TYR A 87 -2.99 17.27 9.35
CA TYR A 87 -1.99 16.33 8.82
C TYR A 87 -2.24 14.88 9.21
N ASN A 88 -3.30 14.61 9.99
CA ASN A 88 -3.68 13.24 10.31
C ASN A 88 -4.20 12.56 9.05
N LEU A 89 -3.77 11.32 8.84
CA LEU A 89 -4.28 10.52 7.75
C LEU A 89 -4.84 9.22 8.29
N THR A 90 -6.09 8.92 7.93
CA THR A 90 -6.71 7.63 8.18
C THR A 90 -7.10 7.08 6.82
N SER A 91 -6.46 5.98 6.43
CA SER A 91 -6.68 5.45 5.10
C SER A 91 -6.57 3.93 5.09
N VAL A 92 -7.03 3.35 3.99
CA VAL A 92 -6.98 1.91 3.75
C VAL A 92 -6.28 1.67 2.42
N VAL A 93 -5.35 0.74 2.42
CA VAL A 93 -4.65 0.30 1.22
C VAL A 93 -5.15 -1.10 0.85
N ILE A 94 -5.47 -1.30 -0.43
CA ILE A 94 -5.89 -2.59 -0.95
C ILE A 94 -5.04 -2.93 -2.16
N PHE A 95 -4.38 -4.10 -2.09
CA PHE A 95 -3.68 -4.67 -3.24
C PHE A 95 -4.52 -5.79 -3.82
N THR A 96 -4.72 -5.77 -5.14
CA THR A 96 -5.46 -6.82 -5.85
C THR A 96 -4.57 -7.39 -6.96
N LEU A 97 -4.41 -8.70 -6.96
CA LEU A 97 -3.62 -9.42 -7.94
C LEU A 97 -4.57 -10.20 -8.85
N THR A 98 -4.48 -9.94 -10.14
CA THR A 98 -5.29 -10.63 -11.14
C THR A 98 -4.35 -11.33 -12.13
N PRO A 99 -4.38 -12.67 -12.22
CA PRO A 99 -3.54 -13.36 -13.18
C PRO A 99 -3.86 -12.93 -14.60
N THR A 100 -2.81 -12.78 -15.41
CA THR A 100 -2.95 -12.46 -16.82
C THR A 100 -2.23 -13.52 -17.65
N ARG A 101 -2.30 -13.39 -18.95
CA ARG A 101 -1.64 -14.31 -19.88
C ARG A 101 -0.14 -14.41 -19.66
N THR A 102 0.49 -13.28 -19.33
CA THR A 102 1.94 -13.16 -19.25
C THR A 102 2.45 -12.90 -17.85
N GLY A 103 1.56 -12.84 -16.88
CA GLY A 103 1.98 -12.54 -15.51
C GLY A 103 0.82 -12.17 -14.62
N THR A 104 0.88 -10.97 -14.03
CA THR A 104 -0.11 -10.52 -13.08
C THR A 104 -0.38 -9.02 -13.27
N HIS A 105 -1.65 -8.67 -13.21
CA HIS A 105 -2.05 -7.27 -13.08
C HIS A 105 -2.13 -6.95 -11.60
N LEU A 106 -1.28 -6.04 -11.13
CA LEU A 106 -1.28 -5.59 -9.74
C LEU A 106 -1.93 -4.22 -9.65
N ARG A 107 -2.94 -4.11 -8.82
CA ARG A 107 -3.63 -2.86 -8.55
C ARG A 107 -3.51 -2.52 -7.07
N MET A 108 -3.13 -1.28 -6.78
CA MET A 108 -3.16 -0.74 -5.42
C MET A 108 -4.15 0.41 -5.38
N GLN A 109 -4.99 0.44 -4.38
CA GLN A 109 -5.89 1.57 -4.14
C GLN A 109 -5.76 2.00 -2.69
N GLN A 110 -5.48 3.29 -2.49
CA GLN A 110 -5.46 3.89 -1.16
C GLN A 110 -6.59 4.89 -1.06
N SER A 111 -7.51 4.68 -0.14
CA SER A 111 -8.70 5.52 0.06
C SER A 111 -8.72 6.11 1.46
N GLY A 112 -9.37 7.27 1.60
CA GLY A 112 -9.53 7.93 2.88
C GLY A 112 -8.96 9.34 2.92
N PHE A 113 -8.41 9.84 1.82
CA PHE A 113 -7.91 11.22 1.77
C PHE A 113 -9.09 12.19 1.81
N ARG A 114 -9.03 13.14 2.73
CA ARG A 114 -10.05 14.19 2.76
C ARG A 114 -9.80 15.20 1.64
N PRO A 115 -10.84 15.87 1.12
CA PRO A 115 -10.66 16.85 0.05
C PRO A 115 -9.70 18.00 0.41
N ASP A 116 -9.54 18.31 1.69
CA ASP A 116 -8.63 19.36 2.15
C ASP A 116 -7.17 18.87 2.29
N GLN A 117 -6.90 17.60 2.02
CA GLN A 117 -5.56 17.02 2.15
C GLN A 117 -4.87 16.89 0.78
N LYS A 118 -4.83 17.98 0.03
CA LYS A 118 -4.28 17.98 -1.33
C LYS A 118 -2.81 17.58 -1.38
N GLN A 119 -2.02 18.03 -0.41
CA GLN A 119 -0.60 17.69 -0.37
C GLN A 119 -0.38 16.20 -0.09
N ALA A 120 -1.12 15.65 0.87
CA ALA A 120 -1.02 14.23 1.19
C ALA A 120 -1.45 13.39 -0.01
N PHE A 121 -2.53 13.79 -0.68
CA PHE A 121 -3.05 13.10 -1.85
C PHE A 121 -2.05 13.11 -3.00
N GLY A 122 -1.49 14.27 -3.32
CA GLY A 122 -0.48 14.40 -4.36
C GLY A 122 0.81 13.67 -4.04
N GLY A 123 1.24 13.74 -2.77
CA GLY A 123 2.42 13.01 -2.30
C GLY A 123 2.24 11.50 -2.38
N ALA A 124 1.04 11.00 -2.08
CA ALA A 124 0.75 9.58 -2.20
C ALA A 124 0.80 9.12 -3.66
N LYS A 125 0.27 9.90 -4.59
CA LYS A 125 0.35 9.58 -6.02
C LYS A 125 1.80 9.39 -6.46
N ALA A 126 2.65 10.35 -6.12
CA ALA A 126 4.08 10.31 -6.49
C ALA A 126 4.80 9.17 -5.75
N GLY A 127 4.50 9.01 -4.46
CA GLY A 127 5.15 8.01 -3.63
C GLY A 127 4.84 6.58 -4.09
N TRP A 128 3.61 6.29 -4.44
CA TRP A 128 3.23 4.95 -4.90
C TRP A 128 3.85 4.60 -6.25
N GLN A 129 4.03 5.58 -7.13
CA GLN A 129 4.76 5.35 -8.38
C GLN A 129 6.19 4.92 -8.09
N GLN A 130 6.85 5.57 -7.12
CA GLN A 130 8.21 5.22 -6.73
C GLN A 130 8.26 3.85 -6.04
N PHE A 131 7.32 3.56 -5.17
CA PHE A 131 7.25 2.25 -4.51
C PHE A 131 7.08 1.13 -5.53
N PHE A 132 6.21 1.31 -6.51
CA PHE A 132 6.00 0.30 -7.54
C PHE A 132 7.24 0.12 -8.41
N ALA A 133 7.98 1.19 -8.70
CA ALA A 133 9.24 1.08 -9.44
C ALA A 133 10.25 0.24 -8.65
N LYS A 134 10.34 0.44 -7.34
CA LYS A 134 11.22 -0.36 -6.49
C LYS A 134 10.74 -1.81 -6.40
N LEU A 135 9.43 -2.02 -6.32
CA LEU A 135 8.86 -3.37 -6.31
C LEU A 135 9.24 -4.12 -7.59
N GLU A 136 9.15 -3.46 -8.73
CA GLU A 136 9.55 -4.07 -10.00
C GLU A 136 11.03 -4.47 -9.99
N GLN A 137 11.89 -3.66 -9.37
CA GLN A 137 13.32 -4.00 -9.23
C GLN A 137 13.53 -5.22 -8.33
N VAL A 138 12.78 -5.31 -7.24
CA VAL A 138 12.86 -6.48 -6.35
C VAL A 138 12.42 -7.74 -7.09
N LEU A 139 11.33 -7.64 -7.85
CA LEU A 139 10.79 -8.78 -8.60
C LEU A 139 11.70 -9.22 -9.75
N ALA A 140 12.51 -8.32 -10.29
CA ALA A 140 13.42 -8.62 -11.38
C ALA A 140 14.63 -9.44 -10.95
N ARG A 141 14.88 -9.58 -9.64
CA ARG A 141 16.00 -10.38 -9.14
C ARG A 141 15.74 -11.87 -9.28
N PRO A 142 16.78 -12.66 -9.53
CA PRO A 142 16.64 -14.12 -9.57
C PRO A 142 16.22 -14.66 -8.20
N GLY A 143 15.38 -15.66 -8.22
CA GLY A 143 14.91 -16.29 -7.00
C GLY A 143 13.55 -15.79 -6.58
#